data_df4b2157abf64c690c33007ba0bcdb83
#
_entry.id   df4b2157abf64c690c33007ba0bcdb83
#
_cell.length_a   1.000
_cell.length_b   1.000
_cell.length_c   1.000
_cell.angle_alpha   90.00
_cell.angle_beta   90.00
_cell.angle_gamma   90.00
#
_symmetry.space_group_name_H-M   'P 1'
#
loop_
_entity.id
_entity.type
_entity.pdbx_description
1 polymer ?
#
loop_
_entity_poly.entity_id
_entity_poly.type
_entity_poly.pdbx_seq_one_letter_code
_entity_poly.pdbx_strand_id
1 'polypeptide(L)'
;DIDGIDDIDGMEEIELRPDDDSRLIVLIIYDIVDNKRRTSMVKCLSRYAIRVQKSCFEGYLTRKQCEEMERLASVLIDVSCDSLRVYRLRDHAFVHSWGRGEVKQEDVVIY
;
A
#
# COMPACT_ATOMS: atom_id res chain seq x y z
N ASP A 1 14.31 -14.81 -2.60
CA ASP A 1 14.90 -14.62 -2.47
C ASP A 1 15.00 -14.49 -2.91
N ILE A 2 14.41 -14.67 -2.61
CA ILE A 2 14.94 -14.42 -2.49
C ILE A 2 15.09 -14.49 -3.04
N ASP A 3 14.62 -14.81 -2.89
CA ASP A 3 15.15 -14.82 -2.94
C ASP A 3 15.36 -15.06 -3.08
N GLY A 4 15.06 -15.33 -2.70
CA GLY A 4 15.55 -15.49 -2.42
C GLY A 4 15.74 -15.68 -2.31
N ILE A 5 15.61 -16.17 -2.00
CA ILE A 5 16.16 -16.19 -1.52
C ILE A 5 16.43 -16.37 -1.58
N ASP A 6 16.24 -16.68 -1.28
CA ASP A 6 16.82 -16.65 -0.98
C ASP A 6 17.03 -16.85 -0.94
N ASP A 7 16.92 -17.26 -0.57
CA ASP A 7 17.46 -17.29 -0.12
C ASP A 7 17.75 -17.50 0.09
N ILE A 8 17.70 -17.87 0.49
CA ILE A 8 18.23 -17.83 1.15
C ILE A 8 18.44 -18.03 1.26
N ASP A 9 18.42 -18.44 1.47
CA ASP A 9 18.78 -18.37 1.99
C ASP A 9 18.71 -18.37 2.28
N GLY A 10 18.63 -18.49 2.56
CA GLY A 10 18.58 -18.30 3.29
C GLY A 10 18.32 -17.95 3.61
N MET A 11 18.42 -18.00 3.74
CA MET A 11 18.34 -17.49 4.32
C MET A 11 17.93 -17.23 4.38
N GLU A 12 17.87 -17.42 4.52
CA GLU A 12 17.57 -17.06 4.96
C GLU A 12 17.21 -16.64 5.15
N GLU A 13 17.35 -16.77 5.39
CA GLU A 13 17.05 -16.19 5.91
C GLU A 13 16.58 -15.92 6.36
N ILE A 14 16.70 -16.17 6.81
CA ILE A 14 16.19 -15.82 7.35
C ILE A 14 15.76 -15.48 7.73
N GLU A 15 15.53 -15.60 8.18
CA GLU A 15 15.06 -15.07 8.51
C GLU A 15 14.48 -14.69 9.09
N LEU A 16 14.32 -15.20 9.73
CA LEU A 16 13.73 -14.57 10.36
C LEU A 16 13.67 -13.45 10.41
N ARG A 17 13.35 -13.20 10.11
CA ARG A 17 13.53 -12.08 10.02
C ARG A 17 12.59 -11.21 10.55
N PRO A 18 12.90 -10.50 11.25
CA PRO A 18 12.15 -9.48 11.89
C PRO A 18 11.63 -8.49 10.93
N ASP A 19 11.81 -8.79 9.74
CA ASP A 19 11.25 -7.97 8.70
C ASP A 19 9.79 -7.84 8.79
N ASP A 20 9.16 -8.68 9.56
CA ASP A 20 7.72 -8.61 9.71
C ASP A 20 7.29 -7.29 10.31
N ASP A 21 8.18 -6.66 11.06
CA ASP A 21 7.86 -5.39 11.68
C ASP A 21 8.27 -4.20 10.84
N SER A 22 9.01 -4.43 9.79
CA SER A 22 9.40 -3.36 8.89
C SER A 22 8.20 -2.87 8.12
N ARG A 23 8.14 -1.57 7.91
CA ARG A 23 7.02 -0.99 7.23
C ARG A 23 7.45 -0.35 5.92
N LEU A 24 6.53 -0.32 5.00
CA LEU A 24 6.71 0.28 3.70
C LEU A 24 5.76 1.46 3.58
N ILE A 25 6.21 2.47 2.89
CA ILE A 25 5.30 3.51 2.45
C ILE A 25 4.60 2.97 1.22
N VAL A 26 3.29 2.96 1.26
CA VAL A 26 2.49 2.36 0.20
C VAL A 26 1.59 3.41 -0.41
N LEU A 27 1.68 3.55 -1.71
CA LEU A 27 0.86 4.49 -2.46
C LEU A 27 -0.11 3.67 -3.29
N ILE A 28 -1.40 3.95 -3.14
CA ILE A 28 -2.44 3.22 -3.85
C ILE A 28 -3.20 4.20 -4.73
N ILE A 29 -3.23 3.92 -6.01
CA ILE A 29 -3.91 4.76 -6.99
C ILE A 29 -4.91 3.89 -7.75
N TYR A 30 -6.13 4.36 -7.87
CA TYR A 30 -7.14 3.61 -8.59
C TYR A 30 -7.94 4.52 -9.51
N ASP A 31 -8.51 3.91 -10.54
CA ASP A 31 -9.39 4.59 -11.47
C ASP A 31 -10.56 3.62 -11.68
N ILE A 32 -11.69 3.92 -11.09
CA ILE A 32 -12.84 3.03 -11.07
C ILE A 32 -14.04 3.76 -11.67
N VAL A 33 -14.65 3.13 -12.66
CA VAL A 33 -15.73 3.74 -13.41
C VAL A 33 -17.03 3.80 -12.63
N ASP A 34 -17.31 2.73 -11.90
CA ASP A 34 -18.60 2.59 -11.23
C ASP A 34 -18.58 3.18 -9.83
N ASN A 35 -19.65 3.88 -9.50
CA ASN A 35 -19.74 4.58 -8.22
C ASN A 35 -19.75 3.64 -7.02
N LYS A 36 -20.45 2.52 -7.13
CA LYS A 36 -20.50 1.56 -6.03
C LYS A 36 -19.15 0.92 -5.79
N ARG A 37 -18.45 0.58 -6.85
CA ARG A 37 -17.12 0.00 -6.70
C ARG A 37 -16.15 1.02 -6.13
N ARG A 38 -16.28 2.29 -6.51
CA ARG A 38 -15.43 3.34 -5.90
C ARG A 38 -15.68 3.43 -4.39
N THR A 39 -16.93 3.41 -4.00
CA THR A 39 -17.27 3.49 -2.58
C THR A 39 -16.72 2.29 -1.82
N SER A 40 -16.84 1.12 -2.39
CA SER A 40 -16.28 -0.10 -1.76
C SER A 40 -14.76 -0.01 -1.66
N MET A 41 -14.10 0.54 -2.67
CA MET A 41 -12.66 0.69 -2.65
C MET A 41 -12.23 1.65 -1.54
N VAL A 42 -12.92 2.77 -1.40
CA VAL A 42 -12.62 3.73 -0.34
C VAL A 42 -12.76 3.07 1.03
N LYS A 43 -13.82 2.33 1.23
CA LYS A 43 -14.03 1.63 2.51
C LYS A 43 -12.91 0.62 2.78
N CYS A 44 -12.53 -0.11 1.77
CA CYS A 44 -11.47 -1.11 1.92
C CYS A 44 -10.15 -0.45 2.26
N LEU A 45 -9.74 0.55 1.48
CA LEU A 45 -8.43 1.17 1.65
C LEU A 45 -8.36 1.99 2.93
N SER A 46 -9.47 2.53 3.39
CA SER A 46 -9.49 3.35 4.60
C SER A 46 -9.12 2.57 5.85
N ARG A 47 -9.16 1.26 5.79
CA ARG A 47 -8.73 0.42 6.92
C ARG A 47 -7.22 0.30 7.01
N TYR A 48 -6.50 0.68 5.96
CA TYR A 48 -5.05 0.49 5.87
C TYR A 48 -4.30 1.78 5.66
N ALA A 49 -4.96 2.81 5.12
CA ALA A 49 -4.27 3.98 4.61
C ALA A 49 -5.16 5.20 4.73
N ILE A 50 -4.60 6.37 4.48
CA ILE A 50 -5.38 7.61 4.47
C ILE A 50 -5.50 8.11 3.05
N ARG A 51 -6.62 8.76 2.80
CA ARG A 51 -6.92 9.30 1.48
C ARG A 51 -6.25 10.65 1.35
N VAL A 52 -5.36 10.77 0.37
CA VAL A 52 -4.62 12.02 0.16
C VAL A 52 -5.11 12.75 -1.07
N GLN A 53 -5.74 12.05 -1.98
CA GLN A 53 -6.36 12.60 -3.17
C GLN A 53 -7.60 11.79 -3.42
N LYS A 54 -8.44 12.27 -4.34
CA LYS A 54 -9.72 11.64 -4.60
C LYS A 54 -9.59 10.14 -4.91
N SER A 55 -8.58 9.76 -5.64
CA SER A 55 -8.36 8.37 -6.04
C SER A 55 -7.00 7.88 -5.61
N CYS A 56 -6.48 8.38 -4.49
CA CYS A 56 -5.14 8.04 -4.06
C CYS A 56 -5.10 7.94 -2.55
N PHE A 57 -4.48 6.86 -2.06
CA PHE A 57 -4.29 6.62 -0.64
C PHE A 57 -2.82 6.43 -0.36
N GLU A 58 -2.39 6.79 0.83
CA GLU A 58 -1.04 6.51 1.32
C GLU A 58 -1.13 5.83 2.67
N GLY A 59 -0.29 4.83 2.85
CA GLY A 59 -0.25 4.11 4.10
C GLY A 59 1.17 3.75 4.48
N TYR A 60 1.34 3.30 5.71
CA TYR A 60 2.61 2.86 6.24
C TYR A 60 2.37 1.47 6.81
N LEU A 61 2.64 0.46 6.00
CA LEU A 61 2.15 -0.89 6.25
C LEU A 61 3.30 -1.88 6.30
N THR A 62 3.11 -2.92 7.09
CA THR A 62 4.00 -4.07 7.00
C THR A 62 3.73 -4.77 5.67
N ARG A 63 4.67 -5.62 5.28
CA ARG A 63 4.47 -6.40 4.06
C ARG A 63 3.19 -7.22 4.13
N LYS A 64 2.94 -7.81 5.28
CA LYS A 64 1.77 -8.66 5.45
C LYS A 64 0.47 -7.86 5.32
N GLN A 65 0.45 -6.68 5.93
CA GLN A 65 -0.71 -5.81 5.82
C GLN A 65 -0.92 -5.37 4.37
N CYS A 66 0.17 -5.08 3.67
CA CYS A 66 0.08 -4.67 2.27
C CYS A 66 -0.47 -5.80 1.41
N GLU A 67 -0.01 -7.02 1.64
CA GLU A 67 -0.50 -8.17 0.89
C GLU A 67 -1.97 -8.41 1.15
N GLU A 68 -2.39 -8.28 2.40
CA GLU A 68 -3.80 -8.42 2.72
C GLU A 68 -4.64 -7.36 2.05
N MET A 69 -4.18 -6.12 2.10
CA MET A 69 -4.88 -5.02 1.45
C MET A 69 -5.00 -5.27 -0.05
N GLU A 70 -3.92 -5.68 -0.69
CA GLU A 70 -3.93 -5.94 -2.13
C GLU A 70 -4.90 -7.06 -2.49
N ARG A 71 -4.94 -8.09 -1.66
CA ARG A 71 -5.85 -9.20 -1.90
C ARG A 71 -7.30 -8.75 -1.82
N LEU A 72 -7.62 -7.93 -0.83
CA LEU A 72 -8.98 -7.46 -0.64
C LEU A 72 -9.38 -6.42 -1.68
N ALA A 73 -8.46 -5.53 -2.02
CA ALA A 73 -8.76 -4.45 -2.95
C ALA A 73 -8.87 -4.95 -4.39
N SER A 74 -8.02 -5.89 -4.77
CA SER A 74 -7.96 -6.33 -6.16
C SER A 74 -9.24 -7.00 -6.63
N VAL A 75 -10.02 -7.57 -5.71
CA VAL A 75 -11.26 -8.21 -6.11
C VAL A 75 -12.42 -7.23 -6.25
N LEU A 76 -12.19 -5.97 -5.90
CA LEU A 76 -13.24 -4.96 -5.97
C LEU A 76 -13.30 -4.26 -7.32
N ILE A 77 -12.33 -4.46 -8.18
CA ILE A 77 -12.30 -3.78 -9.47
C ILE A 77 -12.80 -4.70 -10.57
N ASP A 78 -13.26 -4.06 -11.63
CA ASP A 78 -13.60 -4.75 -12.87
C ASP A 78 -12.42 -4.53 -13.81
N VAL A 79 -11.61 -5.56 -14.02
CA VAL A 79 -10.35 -5.42 -14.75
C VAL A 79 -10.55 -5.00 -16.19
N SER A 80 -11.78 -5.10 -16.72
CA SER A 80 -12.04 -4.68 -18.09
C SER A 80 -12.14 -3.16 -18.23
N CYS A 81 -12.39 -2.44 -17.14
CA CYS A 81 -12.57 -0.98 -17.23
C CYS A 81 -11.98 -0.20 -16.08
N ASP A 82 -11.56 -0.86 -15.01
CA ASP A 82 -10.98 -0.19 -13.85
C ASP A 82 -9.49 -0.45 -13.77
N SER A 83 -8.78 0.36 -12.98
CA SER A 83 -7.38 0.09 -12.69
C SER A 83 -7.10 0.28 -11.21
N LEU A 84 -6.09 -0.43 -10.74
CA LEU A 84 -5.61 -0.34 -9.37
C LEU A 84 -4.09 -0.52 -9.42
N ARG A 85 -3.38 0.44 -8.83
CA ARG A 85 -1.93 0.37 -8.76
C ARG A 85 -1.49 0.53 -7.33
N VAL A 86 -0.55 -0.31 -6.91
CA VAL A 86 0.00 -0.25 -5.57
C VAL A 86 1.51 -0.13 -5.70
N TYR A 87 2.05 0.95 -5.18
CA TYR A 87 3.47 1.19 -5.16
C TYR A 87 3.99 0.98 -3.75
N ARG A 88 4.98 0.14 -3.60
CA ARG A 88 5.61 -0.12 -2.31
C ARG A 88 6.98 0.55 -2.32
N LEU A 89 7.17 1.48 -1.39
CA LEU A 89 8.42 2.22 -1.28
C LEU A 89 9.13 1.80 -0.02
N ARG A 90 10.43 1.82 -0.05
CA ARG A 90 11.19 1.42 1.12
C ARG A 90 10.99 2.39 2.24
N ASP A 91 11.20 1.91 3.46
CA ASP A 91 10.89 2.67 4.67
C ASP A 91 11.68 3.96 4.80
N HIS A 92 12.80 4.10 4.09
CA HIS A 92 13.58 5.32 4.15
C HIS A 92 13.32 6.26 2.97
N ALA A 93 12.28 5.99 2.21
CA ALA A 93 11.89 6.90 1.16
C ALA A 93 11.31 8.16 1.76
N PHE A 94 11.43 9.26 1.05
CA PHE A 94 10.94 10.54 1.50
C PHE A 94 9.73 10.95 0.71
N VAL A 95 8.81 11.62 1.40
CA VAL A 95 7.68 12.25 0.74
C VAL A 95 7.86 13.75 0.92
N HIS A 96 7.92 14.45 -0.19
CA HIS A 96 8.01 15.91 -0.20
C HIS A 96 6.72 16.44 -0.79
N SER A 97 6.08 17.36 -0.10
CA SER A 97 4.78 17.88 -0.52
C SER A 97 4.82 19.40 -0.54
N TRP A 98 4.01 19.96 -1.43
CA TRP A 98 3.87 21.40 -1.53
C TRP A 98 2.40 21.73 -1.70
N GLY A 99 1.99 22.88 -1.16
CA GLY A 99 0.67 23.38 -1.40
C GLY A 99 -0.37 22.75 -0.50
N ARG A 100 -1.63 22.84 -0.94
CA ARG A 100 -2.75 22.43 -0.10
C ARG A 100 -2.85 20.95 0.10
N GLY A 101 -2.31 20.20 -0.83
CA GLY A 101 -2.33 18.75 -0.72
C GLY A 101 -1.20 18.18 0.09
N GLU A 102 -0.47 19.03 0.81
CA GLU A 102 0.69 18.57 1.57
C GLU A 102 0.27 17.55 2.62
N VAL A 103 0.98 16.43 2.62
CA VAL A 103 0.72 15.34 3.55
C VAL A 103 1.69 15.47 4.71
N LYS A 104 1.17 15.58 5.91
CA LYS A 104 2.01 15.68 7.09
C LYS A 104 2.46 14.30 7.49
N GLN A 105 3.63 14.23 8.07
CA GLN A 105 4.19 12.96 8.45
C GLN A 105 3.28 12.16 9.37
N GLU A 106 2.64 12.83 10.29
CA GLU A 106 1.74 12.16 11.20
C GLU A 106 0.52 11.58 10.49
N ASP A 107 0.21 12.06 9.30
CA ASP A 107 -0.91 11.53 8.52
C ASP A 107 -0.50 10.27 7.77
N VAL A 108 0.79 10.10 7.53
CA VAL A 108 1.27 9.00 6.71
C VAL A 108 1.71 7.82 7.54
N VAL A 109 2.24 8.06 8.70
CA VAL A 109 2.93 7.04 9.47
C VAL A 109 2.11 6.38 10.52
N ILE A 110 0.87 6.62 10.56
CA ILE A 110 0.08 6.32 11.68
C ILE A 110 -0.38 4.92 11.78
N TYR A 111 -0.13 4.16 10.84
CA TYR A 111 -0.66 2.84 10.81
C TYR A 111 0.33 1.84 11.34
#